data_f4ca4a687bc61c9906c75c71776e6e2c
#
_entry.id   f4ca4a687bc61c9906c75c71776e6e2c
#
_cell.length_a   1.000
_cell.length_b   1.000
_cell.length_c   1.000
_cell.angle_alpha   90.00
_cell.angle_beta   90.00
_cell.angle_gamma   90.00
#
_symmetry.space_group_name_H-M   'P 1'
#
loop_
_entity.id
_entity.type
_entity.pdbx_description
1 polymer ?
#
loop_
_entity_poly.entity_id
_entity_poly.type
_entity_poly.pdbx_seq_one_letter_code
_entity_poly.pdbx_strand_id
1 'polypeptide(L)'
;MKTDWLFLSFSILGIAIATLFGAFGAHSLKDLFSTYEMDIWNKGIFYQISNSLGVLILLTLRKIELIKKNDLPFYLLTIGIIFFSFSLYIISLTNVFLDPQHWLKILMIPVTPIGGSLIIIGWILVFLGIKK
;
A
#
# COMPACT_ATOMS: atom_id res chain seq x y z
N MET A 1 -7.70 20.48 -7.08
CA MET A 1 -7.89 20.84 -5.65
C MET A 1 -8.65 19.78 -4.85
N LYS A 2 -9.85 19.34 -5.24
CA LYS A 2 -10.57 18.28 -4.48
C LYS A 2 -9.87 16.93 -4.50
N THR A 3 -9.33 16.52 -5.64
CA THR A 3 -8.57 15.27 -5.82
C THR A 3 -7.24 15.26 -5.03
N ASP A 4 -6.54 16.38 -4.97
CA ASP A 4 -5.30 16.48 -4.18
C ASP A 4 -5.55 16.24 -2.69
N TRP A 5 -6.66 16.76 -2.18
CA TRP A 5 -7.04 16.58 -0.78
C TRP A 5 -7.35 15.11 -0.46
N LEU A 6 -7.99 14.40 -1.40
CA LEU A 6 -8.25 12.97 -1.27
C LEU A 6 -6.95 12.16 -1.16
N PHE A 7 -6.00 12.37 -2.07
CA PHE A 7 -4.71 11.67 -2.06
C PHE A 7 -3.87 12.04 -0.84
N LEU A 8 -3.89 13.31 -0.43
CA LEU A 8 -3.22 13.79 0.79
C LEU A 8 -3.76 13.07 2.02
N SER A 9 -5.08 13.09 2.21
CA SER A 9 -5.73 12.44 3.36
C SER A 9 -5.51 10.95 3.38
N PHE A 10 -5.64 10.27 2.23
CA PHE A 10 -5.37 8.85 2.10
C PHE A 10 -3.94 8.52 2.51
N SER A 11 -2.95 9.28 2.05
CA SER A 11 -1.54 9.03 2.35
C SER A 11 -1.22 9.23 3.82
N ILE A 12 -1.72 10.31 4.44
CA ILE A 12 -1.52 10.56 5.87
C ILE A 12 -2.16 9.45 6.72
N LEU A 13 -3.41 9.10 6.43
CA LEU A 13 -4.11 8.01 7.13
C LEU A 13 -3.44 6.67 6.87
N GLY A 14 -2.95 6.43 5.64
CA GLY A 14 -2.23 5.23 5.28
C GLY A 14 -0.97 5.03 6.14
N ILE A 15 -0.19 6.09 6.35
CA ILE A 15 1.00 6.05 7.23
C ILE A 15 0.59 5.78 8.68
N ALA A 16 -0.45 6.46 9.19
CA ALA A 16 -0.92 6.28 10.55
C ALA A 16 -1.42 4.83 10.79
N ILE A 17 -2.19 4.26 9.86
CA ILE A 17 -2.68 2.87 9.93
C ILE A 17 -1.51 1.89 9.86
N ALA A 18 -0.55 2.09 8.95
CA ALA A 18 0.62 1.21 8.84
C ALA A 18 1.47 1.26 10.11
N THR A 19 1.62 2.43 10.75
CA THR A 19 2.30 2.57 12.03
C THR A 19 1.57 1.81 13.15
N LEU A 20 0.25 1.93 13.21
CA LEU A 20 -0.58 1.17 14.14
C LEU A 20 -0.43 -0.35 13.93
N PHE A 21 -0.46 -0.81 12.68
CA PHE A 21 -0.27 -2.23 12.33
C PHE A 21 1.15 -2.71 12.65
N GLY A 22 2.16 -1.85 12.54
CA GLY A 22 3.52 -2.14 12.98
C GLY A 22 3.59 -2.38 14.49
N ALA A 23 2.99 -1.50 15.27
CA ALA A 23 2.91 -1.67 16.73
C ALA A 23 2.12 -2.93 17.11
N PHE A 24 0.98 -3.18 16.45
CA PHE A 24 0.17 -4.36 16.66
C PHE A 24 0.92 -5.66 16.33
N GLY A 25 1.66 -5.68 15.22
CA GLY A 25 2.53 -6.79 14.83
C GLY A 25 3.62 -7.07 15.87
N ALA A 26 4.29 -6.04 16.34
CA ALA A 26 5.39 -6.16 17.31
C ALA A 26 4.97 -6.61 18.71
N HIS A 27 3.71 -6.38 19.11
CA HIS A 27 3.22 -6.69 20.44
C HIS A 27 2.20 -7.84 20.45
N SER A 28 1.09 -7.71 19.73
CA SER A 28 -0.02 -8.66 19.84
C SER A 28 0.12 -9.88 18.93
N LEU A 29 0.80 -9.75 17.77
CA LEU A 29 0.94 -10.82 16.80
C LEU A 29 2.26 -11.57 16.92
N LYS A 30 3.24 -11.02 17.63
CA LYS A 30 4.60 -11.56 17.71
C LYS A 30 4.64 -13.03 18.17
N ASP A 31 3.82 -13.40 19.14
CA ASP A 31 3.79 -14.73 19.70
C ASP A 31 2.86 -15.68 18.93
N LEU A 32 2.04 -15.16 18.02
CA LEU A 32 1.08 -15.89 17.22
C LEU A 32 1.57 -16.18 15.81
N PHE A 33 2.37 -15.27 15.25
CA PHE A 33 2.89 -15.36 13.89
C PHE A 33 4.21 -16.12 13.86
N SER A 34 4.36 -17.03 12.90
CA SER A 34 5.69 -17.56 12.55
C SER A 34 6.53 -16.46 11.87
N THR A 35 7.81 -16.75 11.68
CA THR A 35 8.71 -15.85 10.93
C THR A 35 8.15 -15.52 9.54
N TYR A 36 7.48 -16.47 8.90
CA TYR A 36 6.90 -16.30 7.57
C TYR A 36 5.71 -15.32 7.56
N GLU A 37 4.74 -15.48 8.47
CA GLU A 37 3.60 -14.56 8.58
C GLU A 37 4.05 -13.15 8.98
N MET A 38 5.02 -13.05 9.89
CA MET A 38 5.57 -11.78 10.32
C MET A 38 6.31 -11.06 9.17
N ASP A 39 7.02 -11.79 8.31
CA ASP A 39 7.67 -11.22 7.13
C ASP A 39 6.64 -10.67 6.12
N ILE A 40 5.56 -11.41 5.85
CA ILE A 40 4.47 -10.96 4.99
C ILE A 40 3.79 -9.70 5.57
N TRP A 41 3.50 -9.70 6.86
CA TRP A 41 2.91 -8.56 7.58
C TRP A 41 3.77 -7.31 7.46
N ASN A 42 5.07 -7.45 7.73
CA ASN A 42 6.03 -6.35 7.66
C ASN A 42 6.22 -5.83 6.22
N LYS A 43 6.15 -6.69 5.21
CA LYS A 43 6.12 -6.25 3.80
C LYS A 43 4.91 -5.38 3.51
N GLY A 44 3.73 -5.76 4.01
CA GLY A 44 2.53 -4.93 3.90
C GLY A 44 2.75 -3.52 4.47
N ILE A 45 3.30 -3.43 5.68
CA ILE A 45 3.62 -2.16 6.36
C ILE A 45 4.64 -1.35 5.55
N PHE A 46 5.73 -1.98 5.14
CA PHE A 46 6.80 -1.31 4.40
C PHE A 46 6.30 -0.68 3.10
N TYR A 47 5.57 -1.44 2.28
CA TYR A 47 5.05 -0.93 1.01
C TYR A 47 3.96 0.12 1.21
N GLN A 48 3.14 0.00 2.25
CA GLN A 48 2.13 1.01 2.58
C GLN A 48 2.77 2.34 2.97
N ILE A 49 3.74 2.33 3.87
CA ILE A 49 4.44 3.55 4.30
C ILE A 49 5.22 4.16 3.14
N SER A 50 6.06 3.36 2.46
CA SER A 50 6.96 3.85 1.41
C SER A 50 6.19 4.50 0.26
N ASN A 51 5.12 3.86 -0.22
CA ASN A 51 4.32 4.40 -1.32
C ASN A 51 3.43 5.56 -0.87
N SER A 52 2.90 5.56 0.36
CA SER A 52 2.15 6.69 0.90
C SER A 52 3.04 7.94 1.02
N LEU A 53 4.26 7.80 1.51
CA LEU A 53 5.26 8.87 1.51
C LEU A 53 5.58 9.34 0.08
N GLY A 54 5.72 8.39 -0.85
CA GLY A 54 5.90 8.68 -2.27
C GLY A 54 4.78 9.55 -2.82
N VAL A 55 3.52 9.23 -2.54
CA VAL A 55 2.36 10.03 -2.96
C VAL A 55 2.40 11.44 -2.38
N LEU A 56 2.79 11.61 -1.10
CA LEU A 56 2.94 12.95 -0.49
C LEU A 56 4.00 13.79 -1.21
N ILE A 57 5.14 13.17 -1.55
CA ILE A 57 6.19 13.83 -2.33
C ILE A 57 5.67 14.22 -3.72
N LEU A 58 4.95 13.31 -4.40
CA LEU A 58 4.40 13.56 -5.72
C LEU A 58 3.37 14.71 -5.72
N LEU A 59 2.56 14.85 -4.68
CA LEU A 59 1.64 15.98 -4.53
C LEU A 59 2.41 17.30 -4.45
N THR A 60 3.54 17.31 -3.74
CA THR A 60 4.43 18.49 -3.69
C THR A 60 5.05 18.79 -5.04
N LEU A 61 5.61 17.78 -5.73
CA LEU A 61 6.19 17.92 -7.06
C LEU A 61 5.17 18.42 -8.10
N ARG A 62 3.93 17.97 -8.00
CA ARG A 62 2.82 18.42 -8.83
C ARG A 62 2.47 19.90 -8.55
N LYS A 63 2.47 20.31 -7.28
CA LYS A 63 2.17 21.67 -6.87
C LYS A 63 3.22 22.68 -7.37
N ILE A 64 4.49 22.28 -7.39
CA ILE A 64 5.60 23.11 -7.94
C ILE A 64 5.83 22.87 -9.44
N GLU A 65 4.89 22.19 -10.09
CA GLU A 65 4.82 21.99 -11.55
C GLU A 65 5.96 21.18 -12.19
N LEU A 66 6.71 20.40 -11.42
CA LEU A 66 7.76 19.51 -11.94
C LEU A 66 7.19 18.24 -12.62
N ILE A 67 5.95 17.86 -12.33
CA ILE A 67 5.26 16.76 -13.00
C ILE A 67 3.95 17.24 -13.61
N LYS A 68 3.47 16.50 -14.63
CA LYS A 68 2.21 16.80 -15.32
C LYS A 68 1.02 16.71 -14.35
N LYS A 69 0.02 17.58 -14.54
CA LYS A 69 -1.26 17.56 -13.83
C LYS A 69 -2.13 16.41 -14.37
N ASN A 70 -1.82 15.18 -13.96
CA ASN A 70 -2.56 13.97 -14.31
C ASN A 70 -2.87 13.21 -13.01
N ASP A 71 -4.14 12.86 -12.80
CA ASP A 71 -4.58 12.16 -11.59
C ASP A 71 -4.44 10.63 -11.69
N LEU A 72 -4.32 10.08 -12.91
CA LEU A 72 -4.26 8.63 -13.13
C LEU A 72 -3.15 7.94 -12.33
N PRO A 73 -1.89 8.42 -12.32
CA PRO A 73 -0.83 7.81 -11.51
C PRO A 73 -1.19 7.75 -10.02
N PHE A 74 -1.82 8.80 -9.50
CA PHE A 74 -2.21 8.87 -8.08
C PHE A 74 -3.30 7.86 -7.74
N TYR A 75 -4.30 7.66 -8.61
CA TYR A 75 -5.31 6.61 -8.45
C TYR A 75 -4.68 5.22 -8.48
N LEU A 76 -3.79 4.95 -9.43
CA LEU A 76 -3.11 3.66 -9.55
C LEU A 76 -2.26 3.36 -8.31
N LEU A 77 -1.49 4.33 -7.83
CA LEU A 77 -0.71 4.17 -6.61
C LEU A 77 -1.62 3.92 -5.40
N THR A 78 -2.67 4.73 -5.22
CA THR A 78 -3.59 4.61 -4.08
C THR A 78 -4.30 3.26 -4.05
N ILE A 79 -4.89 2.82 -5.18
CA ILE A 79 -5.56 1.53 -5.29
C ILE A 79 -4.57 0.39 -5.16
N GLY A 80 -3.39 0.55 -5.77
CA GLY A 80 -2.30 -0.42 -5.68
C GLY A 80 -1.81 -0.63 -4.25
N ILE A 81 -1.65 0.43 -3.46
CA ILE A 81 -1.29 0.36 -2.04
C ILE A 81 -2.35 -0.43 -1.25
N ILE A 82 -3.63 -0.10 -1.46
CA ILE A 82 -4.73 -0.80 -0.81
C ILE A 82 -4.67 -2.30 -1.14
N PHE A 83 -4.66 -2.65 -2.42
CA PHE A 83 -4.68 -4.05 -2.85
C PHE A 83 -3.46 -4.81 -2.38
N PHE A 84 -2.27 -4.24 -2.52
CA PHE A 84 -1.03 -4.91 -2.15
C PHE A 84 -0.91 -5.10 -0.63
N SER A 85 -1.01 -4.02 0.14
CA SER A 85 -0.73 -4.08 1.57
C SER A 85 -1.85 -4.79 2.34
N PHE A 86 -3.12 -4.49 2.04
CA PHE A 86 -4.22 -5.15 2.74
C PHE A 86 -4.34 -6.64 2.40
N SER A 87 -4.03 -7.06 1.16
CA SER A 87 -3.99 -8.48 0.84
C SER A 87 -2.93 -9.23 1.68
N LEU A 88 -1.75 -8.64 1.88
CA LEU A 88 -0.70 -9.21 2.71
C LEU A 88 -1.12 -9.32 4.19
N TYR A 89 -1.79 -8.30 4.73
CA TYR A 89 -2.33 -8.37 6.10
C TYR A 89 -3.37 -9.48 6.24
N ILE A 90 -4.30 -9.56 5.30
CA ILE A 90 -5.34 -10.61 5.31
C ILE A 90 -4.70 -12.00 5.16
N ILE A 91 -3.74 -12.18 4.27
CA ILE A 91 -3.04 -13.46 4.10
C ILE A 91 -2.33 -13.88 5.39
N SER A 92 -1.61 -12.96 6.06
CA SER A 92 -0.94 -13.26 7.32
C SER A 92 -1.93 -13.68 8.41
N LEU A 93 -3.03 -12.95 8.56
CA LEU A 93 -4.05 -13.26 9.55
C LEU A 93 -4.79 -14.58 9.23
N THR A 94 -5.14 -14.81 7.98
CA THR A 94 -5.83 -16.04 7.59
C THR A 94 -4.98 -17.29 7.75
N ASN A 95 -3.66 -17.19 7.57
CA ASN A 95 -2.74 -18.30 7.80
C ASN A 95 -2.77 -18.81 9.26
N VAL A 96 -3.00 -17.93 10.21
CA VAL A 96 -2.93 -18.24 11.64
C VAL A 96 -4.30 -18.52 12.25
N PHE A 97 -5.30 -17.74 11.86
CA PHE A 97 -6.61 -17.78 12.53
C PHE A 97 -7.69 -18.55 11.77
N LEU A 98 -7.44 -18.92 10.50
CA LEU A 98 -8.42 -19.61 9.66
C LEU A 98 -7.82 -20.89 9.05
N ASP A 99 -8.71 -21.71 8.45
CA ASP A 99 -8.29 -22.87 7.68
C ASP A 99 -7.35 -22.46 6.53
N PRO A 100 -6.26 -23.22 6.27
CA PRO A 100 -5.32 -22.94 5.16
C PRO A 100 -5.98 -22.81 3.78
N GLN A 101 -7.12 -23.44 3.56
CA GLN A 101 -7.91 -23.37 2.33
C GLN A 101 -9.09 -22.40 2.39
N HIS A 102 -9.12 -21.52 3.41
CA HIS A 102 -10.22 -20.57 3.55
C HIS A 102 -10.33 -19.66 2.31
N TRP A 103 -11.54 -19.49 1.79
CA TRP A 103 -11.84 -18.77 0.55
C TRP A 103 -11.25 -17.35 0.51
N LEU A 104 -11.21 -16.68 1.67
CA LEU A 104 -10.68 -15.31 1.77
C LEU A 104 -9.18 -15.26 1.43
N LYS A 105 -8.40 -16.24 1.89
CA LYS A 105 -6.97 -16.36 1.51
C LYS A 105 -6.83 -16.60 0.02
N ILE A 106 -7.61 -17.53 -0.53
CA ILE A 106 -7.57 -17.86 -1.97
C ILE A 106 -7.88 -16.61 -2.80
N LEU A 107 -8.84 -15.79 -2.36
CA LEU A 107 -9.19 -14.54 -3.01
C LEU A 107 -8.06 -13.50 -2.93
N MET A 108 -7.34 -13.42 -1.81
CA MET A 108 -6.29 -12.41 -1.60
C MET A 108 -4.99 -12.72 -2.35
N ILE A 109 -4.69 -13.98 -2.64
CA ILE A 109 -3.46 -14.38 -3.36
C ILE A 109 -3.33 -13.63 -4.71
N PRO A 110 -4.32 -13.60 -5.61
CA PRO A 110 -4.20 -12.85 -6.87
C PRO A 110 -4.30 -11.33 -6.68
N VAL A 111 -4.90 -10.85 -5.59
CA VAL A 111 -5.01 -9.40 -5.32
C VAL A 111 -3.64 -8.76 -5.08
N THR A 112 -2.73 -9.48 -4.42
CA THR A 112 -1.36 -9.00 -4.15
C THR A 112 -0.60 -8.62 -5.43
N PRO A 113 -0.42 -9.50 -6.43
CA PRO A 113 0.29 -9.13 -7.66
C PRO A 113 -0.46 -8.08 -8.49
N ILE A 114 -1.79 -8.03 -8.45
CA ILE A 114 -2.56 -6.95 -9.08
C ILE A 114 -2.19 -5.62 -8.44
N GLY A 115 -2.22 -5.54 -7.10
CA GLY A 115 -1.81 -4.34 -6.36
C GLY A 115 -0.38 -3.91 -6.68
N GLY A 116 0.56 -4.85 -6.70
CA GLY A 116 1.95 -4.59 -7.07
C GLY A 116 2.10 -4.05 -8.49
N SER A 117 1.35 -4.62 -9.45
CA SER A 117 1.35 -4.15 -10.85
C SER A 117 0.82 -2.72 -10.96
N LEU A 118 -0.25 -2.38 -10.24
CA LEU A 118 -0.79 -1.03 -10.20
C LEU A 118 0.22 -0.02 -9.65
N ILE A 119 0.95 -0.37 -8.59
CA ILE A 119 2.01 0.48 -8.03
C ILE A 119 3.11 0.72 -9.07
N ILE A 120 3.59 -0.34 -9.72
CA ILE A 120 4.66 -0.25 -10.74
C ILE A 120 4.21 0.65 -11.91
N ILE A 121 3.01 0.40 -12.44
CA ILE A 121 2.46 1.23 -13.55
C ILE A 121 2.29 2.67 -13.09
N GLY A 122 1.79 2.91 -11.89
CA GLY A 122 1.66 4.24 -11.32
C GLY A 122 2.99 5.00 -11.31
N TRP A 123 4.07 4.39 -10.82
CA TRP A 123 5.40 4.98 -10.82
C TRP A 123 5.98 5.21 -12.22
N ILE A 124 5.76 4.29 -13.16
CA ILE A 124 6.16 4.46 -14.57
C ILE A 124 5.46 5.68 -15.16
N LEU A 125 4.17 5.85 -14.94
CA LEU A 125 3.42 7.00 -15.44
C LEU A 125 3.87 8.32 -14.81
N VAL A 126 4.28 8.32 -13.54
CA VAL A 126 4.92 9.49 -12.91
C VAL A 126 6.21 9.84 -13.63
N PHE A 127 7.08 8.85 -13.84
CA PHE A 127 8.35 9.05 -14.57
C PHE A 127 8.13 9.66 -15.96
N LEU A 128 7.17 9.13 -16.72
CA LEU A 128 6.81 9.66 -18.04
C LEU A 128 6.13 11.05 -17.98
N GLY A 129 5.69 11.45 -16.82
CA GLY A 129 5.06 12.74 -16.54
C GLY A 129 6.02 13.83 -16.07
N ILE A 130 7.31 13.55 -15.90
CA ILE A 130 8.32 14.54 -15.51
C ILE A 130 8.44 15.59 -16.62
N LYS A 131 8.38 16.86 -16.23
CA LYS A 131 8.60 17.98 -17.17
C LYS A 131 10.09 18.28 -17.26
N LYS A 132 10.56 18.44 -18.49
CA LYS A 132 11.91 18.90 -18.80
C LYS A 132 11.97 20.41 -18.73
#